data_14e159df6122d92d29fb91d4a375554e
#
_entry.id   14e159df6122d92d29fb91d4a375554e
#
_cell.length_a   1.000
_cell.length_b   1.000
_cell.length_c   1.000
_cell.angle_alpha   90.00
_cell.angle_beta   90.00
_cell.angle_gamma   90.00
#
_symmetry.space_group_name_H-M   'P 1'
#
loop_
_entity.id
_entity.type
_entity.pdbx_description
1 polymer ?
#
loop_
_entity_poly.entity_id
_entity_poly.type
_entity_poly.pdbx_seq_one_letter_code
_entity_poly.pdbx_strand_id
1 'polypeptide(L)'
;MSATERNILQTLIELENAVKALATTNPKPNLSLLFNRIDALTDQLPIDTDATLVHYLHRKSYEKARLWLEGRDAQNQGGSCRHTS
;
A
#
# COMPACT_ATOMS: atom_id res chain seq x y z
N MET A 1 4.08 12.46 -1.61
CA MET A 1 4.23 11.01 -1.75
C MET A 1 5.03 10.71 -3.00
N SER A 2 6.04 9.85 -2.90
CA SER A 2 6.86 9.48 -4.05
C SER A 2 6.10 8.56 -5.00
N ALA A 3 6.61 8.44 -6.23
CA ALA A 3 6.00 7.54 -7.20
C ALA A 3 6.01 6.09 -6.70
N THR A 4 7.10 5.67 -6.05
CA THR A 4 7.20 4.31 -5.52
C THR A 4 6.16 4.08 -4.43
N GLU A 5 6.00 5.04 -3.52
CA GLU A 5 4.98 4.92 -2.47
C GLU A 5 3.57 4.85 -3.06
N ARG A 6 3.31 5.63 -4.09
CA ARG A 6 2.01 5.62 -4.76
C ARG A 6 1.76 4.27 -5.43
N ASN A 7 2.80 3.71 -6.06
CA ASN A 7 2.69 2.39 -6.68
C ASN A 7 2.44 1.30 -5.65
N ILE A 8 3.07 1.42 -4.48
CA ILE A 8 2.83 0.48 -3.37
C ILE A 8 1.38 0.59 -2.92
N LEU A 9 0.87 1.80 -2.72
CA LEU A 9 -0.51 2.01 -2.31
C LEU A 9 -1.47 1.38 -3.32
N GLN A 10 -1.25 1.64 -4.60
CA GLN A 10 -2.09 1.06 -5.65
C GLN A 10 -2.07 -0.46 -5.60
N THR A 11 -0.90 -1.05 -5.42
CA THR A 11 -0.77 -2.50 -5.37
C THR A 11 -1.46 -3.06 -4.12
N LEU A 12 -1.38 -2.36 -3.00
CA LEU A 12 -2.06 -2.78 -1.77
C LEU A 12 -3.58 -2.75 -1.95
N ILE A 13 -4.09 -1.75 -2.65
CA ILE A 13 -5.53 -1.68 -2.94
C ILE A 13 -5.93 -2.86 -3.84
N GLU A 14 -5.14 -3.16 -4.85
CA GLU A 14 -5.39 -4.30 -5.73
C GLU A 14 -5.38 -5.61 -4.94
N LEU A 15 -4.43 -5.74 -4.02
CA LEU A 15 -4.35 -6.93 -3.17
C LEU A 15 -5.60 -7.08 -2.31
N GLU A 16 -6.06 -6.00 -1.70
CA GLU A 16 -7.25 -6.04 -0.87
C GLU A 16 -8.48 -6.46 -1.69
N ASN A 17 -8.62 -5.89 -2.88
CA ASN A 17 -9.72 -6.25 -3.76
C ASN A 17 -9.64 -7.72 -4.20
N ALA A 18 -8.42 -8.20 -4.46
CA ALA A 18 -8.22 -9.60 -4.84
C ALA A 18 -8.59 -10.54 -3.70
N VAL A 19 -8.22 -10.18 -2.47
CA VAL A 19 -8.56 -10.99 -1.29
C VAL A 19 -10.08 -11.06 -1.12
N LYS A 20 -10.76 -9.93 -1.28
CA LYS A 20 -12.21 -9.91 -1.19
C LYS A 20 -12.86 -10.75 -2.28
N ALA A 21 -12.25 -10.81 -3.45
CA ALA A 21 -12.77 -11.57 -4.59
C ALA A 21 -12.53 -13.07 -4.47
N LEU A 22 -11.66 -13.50 -3.56
CA LEU A 22 -11.35 -14.93 -3.41
C LEU A 22 -12.59 -15.78 -3.13
N ALA A 23 -13.57 -15.22 -2.45
CA ALA A 23 -14.78 -15.95 -2.08
C ALA A 23 -15.73 -16.12 -3.26
N THR A 24 -15.65 -15.27 -4.29
CA THR A 24 -16.63 -15.21 -5.36
C THR A 24 -16.04 -15.37 -6.74
N THR A 25 -14.72 -15.23 -6.87
CA THR A 25 -14.05 -15.27 -8.17
C THR A 25 -13.61 -16.68 -8.53
N ASN A 26 -13.86 -17.08 -9.77
CA ASN A 26 -13.41 -18.36 -10.29
C ASN A 26 -12.93 -18.14 -11.73
N PRO A 27 -11.64 -18.34 -12.05
CA PRO A 27 -10.61 -18.80 -11.11
C PRO A 27 -10.21 -17.73 -10.11
N LYS A 28 -9.53 -18.18 -9.04
CA LYS A 28 -9.08 -17.27 -7.99
C LYS A 28 -7.93 -16.41 -8.51
N PRO A 29 -7.85 -15.14 -8.05
CA PRO A 29 -6.75 -14.27 -8.44
C PRO A 29 -5.41 -14.79 -7.92
N ASN A 30 -4.34 -14.47 -8.66
CA ASN A 30 -2.99 -14.89 -8.28
C ASN A 30 -2.38 -13.87 -7.35
N LEU A 31 -2.50 -14.12 -6.04
CA LEU A 31 -1.98 -13.20 -5.03
C LEU A 31 -0.46 -13.15 -5.01
N SER A 32 0.21 -14.22 -5.46
CA SER A 32 1.67 -14.26 -5.44
C SER A 32 2.27 -13.14 -6.28
N LEU A 33 1.66 -12.80 -7.40
CA LEU A 33 2.14 -11.71 -8.25
C LEU A 33 2.07 -10.38 -7.52
N LEU A 34 1.00 -10.17 -6.74
CA LEU A 34 0.83 -8.94 -5.99
C LEU A 34 1.84 -8.85 -4.86
N PHE A 35 2.05 -9.95 -4.13
CA PHE A 35 3.06 -9.99 -3.07
C PHE A 35 4.45 -9.70 -3.62
N ASN A 36 4.80 -10.31 -4.76
CA ASN A 36 6.11 -10.08 -5.38
C ASN A 36 6.27 -8.63 -5.81
N ARG A 37 5.22 -8.03 -6.32
CA ARG A 37 5.26 -6.62 -6.73
C ARG A 37 5.48 -5.72 -5.53
N ILE A 38 4.79 -5.99 -4.41
CA ILE A 38 4.97 -5.20 -3.19
C ILE A 38 6.40 -5.31 -2.70
N ASP A 39 6.96 -6.52 -2.68
CA ASP A 39 8.33 -6.73 -2.23
C ASP A 39 9.32 -5.99 -3.12
N ALA A 40 9.14 -6.05 -4.44
CA ALA A 40 10.02 -5.35 -5.37
C ALA A 40 9.93 -3.84 -5.18
N LEU A 41 8.73 -3.31 -5.00
CA LEU A 41 8.53 -1.89 -4.78
C LEU A 41 9.13 -1.45 -3.45
N THR A 42 9.00 -2.28 -2.42
CA THR A 42 9.60 -2.00 -1.11
C THR A 42 11.11 -1.83 -1.23
N ASP A 43 11.74 -2.70 -2.02
CA ASP A 43 13.19 -2.62 -2.25
C ASP A 43 13.60 -1.35 -3.02
N GLN A 44 12.67 -0.75 -3.74
CA GLN A 44 12.94 0.48 -4.51
C GLN A 44 12.76 1.75 -3.69
N LEU A 45 12.24 1.64 -2.47
CA LEU A 45 12.00 2.83 -1.65
C LEU A 45 13.30 3.55 -1.33
N PRO A 46 13.30 4.90 -1.38
CA PRO A 46 14.48 5.68 -1.00
C PRO A 46 14.87 5.41 0.45
N ILE A 47 16.15 5.63 0.75
CA ILE A 47 16.68 5.39 2.08
C ILE A 47 16.03 6.30 3.13
N ASP A 48 15.52 7.45 2.69
CA ASP A 48 14.87 8.40 3.59
C ASP A 48 13.36 8.18 3.73
N THR A 49 12.86 7.06 3.21
CA THR A 49 11.46 6.70 3.38
C THR A 49 11.13 6.55 4.87
N ASP A 50 9.93 6.96 5.24
CA ASP A 50 9.48 6.88 6.62
C ASP A 50 9.63 5.45 7.17
N ALA A 51 10.30 5.36 8.32
CA ALA A 51 10.60 4.06 8.91
C ALA A 51 9.32 3.29 9.28
N THR A 52 8.25 4.00 9.61
CA THR A 52 6.98 3.36 9.96
C THR A 52 6.42 2.58 8.78
N LEU A 53 6.44 3.20 7.60
CA LEU A 53 5.96 2.52 6.38
C LEU A 53 6.83 1.31 6.08
N VAL A 54 8.16 1.48 6.09
CA VAL A 54 9.09 0.40 5.81
C VAL A 54 8.86 -0.75 6.78
N HIS A 55 8.67 -0.42 8.06
CA HIS A 55 8.41 -1.44 9.08
C HIS A 55 7.15 -2.24 8.76
N TYR A 56 6.07 -1.57 8.42
CA TYR A 56 4.82 -2.26 8.08
C TYR A 56 5.00 -3.17 6.86
N LEU A 57 5.71 -2.71 5.84
CA LEU A 57 5.93 -3.51 4.63
C LEU A 57 6.79 -4.73 4.92
N HIS A 58 7.87 -4.57 5.71
CA HIS A 58 8.74 -5.69 6.07
C HIS A 58 8.01 -6.71 6.94
N ARG A 59 7.11 -6.26 7.79
CA ARG A 59 6.32 -7.15 8.64
C ARG A 59 5.11 -7.70 7.92
N LYS A 60 4.93 -7.35 6.66
CA LYS A 60 3.79 -7.75 5.82
C LYS A 60 2.45 -7.34 6.42
N SER A 61 2.45 -6.23 7.15
CA SER A 61 1.24 -5.62 7.70
C SER A 61 0.60 -4.74 6.65
N TYR A 62 0.09 -5.36 5.59
CA TYR A 62 -0.35 -4.64 4.40
C TYR A 62 -1.53 -3.70 4.65
N GLU A 63 -2.46 -4.11 5.51
CA GLU A 63 -3.58 -3.24 5.84
C GLU A 63 -3.10 -1.96 6.53
N LYS A 64 -2.17 -2.09 7.48
CA LYS A 64 -1.61 -0.93 8.16
C LYS A 64 -0.82 -0.05 7.20
N ALA A 65 -0.06 -0.68 6.31
CA ALA A 65 0.69 0.08 5.30
C ALA A 65 -0.24 0.86 4.39
N ARG A 66 -1.34 0.25 3.96
CA ARG A 66 -2.32 0.91 3.12
C ARG A 66 -2.94 2.12 3.83
N LEU A 67 -3.37 1.93 5.06
CA LEU A 67 -3.96 3.00 5.83
C LEU A 67 -2.98 4.15 6.05
N TRP A 68 -1.73 3.81 6.33
CA TRP A 68 -0.69 4.82 6.51
C TRP A 68 -0.49 5.64 5.23
N LEU A 69 -0.41 4.95 4.09
CA LEU A 69 -0.22 5.62 2.81
C LEU A 69 -1.43 6.46 2.41
N GLU A 70 -2.64 5.98 2.70
CA GLU A 70 -3.85 6.74 2.42
C GLU A 70 -3.90 8.02 3.23
N GLY A 71 -3.45 7.96 4.48
CA GLY A 71 -3.36 9.16 5.29
C GLY A 71 -2.38 10.17 4.73
N ARG A 72 -1.23 9.70 4.26
CA ARG A 72 -0.23 10.58 3.66
C ARG A 72 -0.73 11.19 2.36
N ASP A 73 -1.41 10.39 1.55
CA ASP A 73 -1.95 10.87 0.30
C ASP A 73 -3.02 11.95 0.54
N ALA A 74 -3.87 11.72 1.52
CA ALA A 74 -4.89 12.70 1.87
C ALA A 74 -4.26 14.02 2.34
N GLN A 75 -3.19 13.94 3.12
CA GLN A 75 -2.47 15.12 3.56
C GLN A 75 -1.88 15.90 2.40
N ASN A 76 -1.33 15.17 1.42
CA ASN A 76 -0.71 15.81 0.26
C ASN A 76 -1.75 16.45 -0.65
N GLN A 77 -2.89 15.81 -0.81
CA GLN A 77 -3.96 16.32 -1.67
C GLN A 77 -4.80 17.37 -0.98
N GLY A 78 -5.03 17.18 0.30
CA GLY A 78 -5.99 17.92 1.03
C GLY A 78 -5.63 19.35 1.26
N GLY A 79 -4.43 19.58 1.43
CA GLY A 79 -4.17 20.90 1.90
C GLY A 79 -4.95 21.13 3.13
N SER A 80 -5.70 21.02 3.57
CA SER A 80 -6.42 21.38 4.60
C SER A 80 -7.03 20.62 5.54
N CYS A 81 -7.28 20.51 5.64
CA CYS A 81 -7.84 20.21 6.37
C CYS A 81 -7.89 19.48 7.26
N ARG A 82 -7.97 19.46 7.48
CA ARG A 82 -8.08 18.85 8.16
C ARG A 82 -8.20 18.55 9.04
N HIS A 83 -8.49 18.53 9.38
CA HIS A 83 -8.65 18.26 10.03
C HIS A 83 -8.90 17.76 10.72
N THR A 84 -8.99 17.87 10.77
CA THR A 84 -9.33 17.42 11.36
C THR A 84 -9.33 16.79 11.85
N SER A 85 -9.33 16.69 12.04
CA SER A 85 -9.26 16.14 12.55
C SER A 85 -9.12 15.80 12.90
#